data_443060a1c077631df27a8085a78f5ad0
#
_entry.id   443060a1c077631df27a8085a78f5ad0
#
_cell.length_a   1.000
_cell.length_b   1.000
_cell.length_c   1.000
_cell.angle_alpha   90.00
_cell.angle_beta   90.00
_cell.angle_gamma   90.00
#
_symmetry.space_group_name_H-M   'P 1'
#
loop_
_entity.id
_entity.type
_entity.pdbx_description
1 polymer ?
#
loop_
_entity_poly.entity_id
_entity_poly.type
_entity_poly.pdbx_seq_one_letter_code
_entity_poly.pdbx_strand_id
1 'polypeptide(L)'
;AVQYASYNPQGSPDLTYAAEFSVKAVVNIQTSYKKDQSYSSGNPFFDFFFGDRYYYEQPQVQQATGSGVIISEDGYVVTNNHVIESSNEIKVTLHDNREYEAKLIGTDPSTDIALLKIEASGLPTLSWGDSDNLKLGEWVLAVGNPFNLNSTVTAGIVSAKARGIGIISGQMPIESFIQTDAAVNPGNSGGALVNTKGELVGINTAIASRTGSYSGYSFAIPVSIVRKVVEDLKQFGEVQRALLGVNIKTVNAELAKEFN
;
A
#
# COMPACT_ATOMS: atom_id res chain seq x y z
N ALA A 1 8.68 -17.19 -29.34
CA ALA A 1 8.09 -16.12 -30.15
C ALA A 1 7.65 -15.01 -29.20
N VAL A 2 8.15 -13.79 -29.39
CA VAL A 2 7.73 -12.61 -28.62
C VAL A 2 6.31 -12.27 -29.06
N GLN A 3 5.36 -12.36 -28.13
CA GLN A 3 3.97 -12.00 -28.39
C GLN A 3 3.80 -10.51 -28.08
N TYR A 4 3.72 -9.69 -29.09
CA TYR A 4 3.42 -8.27 -28.95
C TYR A 4 1.95 -8.09 -28.58
N ALA A 5 1.66 -7.08 -27.72
CA ALA A 5 0.28 -6.69 -27.45
C ALA A 5 -0.39 -6.25 -28.75
N SER A 6 -1.60 -6.74 -29.03
CA SER A 6 -2.36 -6.29 -30.19
C SER A 6 -2.82 -4.86 -29.97
N TYR A 7 -2.58 -3.98 -30.95
CA TYR A 7 -3.13 -2.63 -30.95
C TYR A 7 -4.66 -2.70 -31.02
N ASN A 8 -5.33 -2.17 -29.98
CA ASN A 8 -6.78 -2.04 -29.96
C ASN A 8 -7.14 -0.54 -30.09
N PRO A 9 -7.76 -0.11 -31.18
CA PRO A 9 -8.07 1.30 -31.43
C PRO A 9 -9.28 1.84 -30.65
N GLN A 10 -9.81 1.12 -29.69
CA GLN A 10 -10.85 1.63 -28.81
C GLN A 10 -10.27 2.76 -27.96
N GLY A 11 -10.98 3.92 -27.92
CA GLY A 11 -10.55 5.17 -27.32
C GLY A 11 -10.05 5.09 -25.87
N SER A 12 -9.76 6.23 -25.25
CA SER A 12 -9.30 6.31 -23.84
C SER A 12 -10.25 5.53 -22.93
N PRO A 13 -9.73 4.75 -21.96
CA PRO A 13 -10.58 3.99 -21.06
C PRO A 13 -11.44 4.92 -20.23
N ASP A 14 -12.71 4.57 -20.05
CA ASP A 14 -13.57 5.22 -19.06
C ASP A 14 -13.17 4.69 -17.68
N LEU A 15 -12.61 5.58 -16.86
CA LEU A 15 -12.15 5.26 -15.51
C LEU A 15 -13.19 5.58 -14.44
N THR A 16 -14.34 6.16 -14.83
CA THR A 16 -15.38 6.66 -13.92
C THR A 16 -15.94 5.54 -13.05
N TYR A 17 -16.27 4.40 -13.67
CA TYR A 17 -16.79 3.24 -12.94
C TYR A 17 -15.81 2.75 -11.87
N ALA A 18 -14.53 2.54 -12.24
CA ALA A 18 -13.52 2.07 -11.32
C ALA A 18 -13.30 3.05 -10.17
N ALA A 19 -13.31 4.36 -10.43
CA ALA A 19 -13.19 5.41 -9.43
C ALA A 19 -14.38 5.41 -8.46
N GLU A 20 -15.61 5.52 -8.96
CA GLU A 20 -16.84 5.57 -8.14
C GLU A 20 -17.03 4.33 -7.27
N PHE A 21 -16.64 3.17 -7.78
CA PHE A 21 -16.72 1.91 -7.04
C PHE A 21 -15.65 1.86 -5.94
N SER A 22 -14.41 2.22 -6.25
CA SER A 22 -13.27 2.07 -5.36
C SER A 22 -13.31 3.03 -4.18
N VAL A 23 -13.75 4.28 -4.36
CA VAL A 23 -13.77 5.28 -3.29
C VAL A 23 -14.64 4.86 -2.09
N LYS A 24 -15.67 4.03 -2.32
CA LYS A 24 -16.57 3.55 -1.26
C LYS A 24 -15.89 2.56 -0.32
N ALA A 25 -14.92 1.81 -0.82
CA ALA A 25 -14.18 0.80 -0.07
C ALA A 25 -12.85 1.30 0.50
N VAL A 26 -12.46 2.56 0.20
CA VAL A 26 -11.24 3.17 0.74
C VAL A 26 -11.59 4.08 1.91
N VAL A 27 -10.92 3.87 3.03
CA VAL A 27 -11.16 4.54 4.31
C VAL A 27 -10.01 5.46 4.70
N ASN A 28 -10.31 6.44 5.54
CA ASN A 28 -9.29 7.21 6.23
C ASN A 28 -8.86 6.47 7.51
N ILE A 29 -7.57 6.46 7.80
CA ILE A 29 -7.01 5.94 9.04
C ILE A 29 -6.32 7.09 9.77
N GLN A 30 -6.72 7.32 11.01
CA GLN A 30 -6.08 8.25 11.93
C GLN A 30 -5.48 7.48 13.10
N THR A 31 -4.25 7.80 13.43
CA THR A 31 -3.54 7.19 14.56
C THR A 31 -3.15 8.25 15.56
N SER A 32 -3.22 7.91 16.84
CA SER A 32 -2.78 8.79 17.92
C SER A 32 -1.67 8.14 18.74
N TYR A 33 -0.72 8.98 19.20
CA TYR A 33 0.46 8.57 19.96
C TYR A 33 0.49 9.29 21.29
N LYS A 34 0.62 8.55 22.41
CA LYS A 34 0.85 9.13 23.73
C LYS A 34 2.33 9.43 23.90
N LYS A 35 2.65 10.67 24.27
CA LYS A 35 4.02 11.12 24.46
C LYS A 35 4.53 10.71 25.84
N ASP A 36 5.14 9.53 25.97
CA ASP A 36 5.91 9.15 27.15
C ASP A 36 7.40 8.88 26.89
N GLN A 37 7.88 9.04 25.66
CA GLN A 37 9.30 8.92 25.34
C GLN A 37 9.70 9.87 24.23
N SER A 38 10.91 10.43 24.33
CA SER A 38 11.57 11.17 23.26
C SER A 38 11.84 10.25 22.07
N TYR A 39 10.93 10.20 21.13
CA TYR A 39 11.09 9.46 19.89
C TYR A 39 11.91 10.28 18.90
N SER A 40 13.14 9.89 18.70
CA SER A 40 13.73 9.91 17.37
C SER A 40 13.07 8.76 16.61
N SER A 41 12.23 9.02 15.64
CA SER A 41 11.66 7.96 14.82
C SER A 41 12.82 7.37 14.00
N GLY A 42 13.40 6.30 14.48
CA GLY A 42 14.44 5.58 13.75
C GLY A 42 13.89 4.81 12.54
N ASN A 43 12.71 5.18 12.07
CA ASN A 43 12.09 4.59 10.90
C ASN A 43 12.39 5.46 9.66
N PRO A 44 13.32 5.04 8.78
CA PRO A 44 13.67 5.77 7.57
C PRO A 44 12.45 6.06 6.67
N PHE A 45 11.41 5.25 6.79
CA PHE A 45 10.18 5.38 6.03
C PHE A 45 9.35 6.58 6.50
N PHE A 46 9.22 6.76 7.83
CA PHE A 46 8.52 7.89 8.41
C PHE A 46 9.26 9.20 8.13
N ASP A 47 10.58 9.21 8.29
CA ASP A 47 11.43 10.38 8.01
C ASP A 47 11.44 10.74 6.54
N PHE A 48 11.36 9.75 5.65
CA PHE A 48 11.26 9.93 4.21
C PHE A 48 9.93 10.59 3.78
N PHE A 49 8.80 10.21 4.39
CA PHE A 49 7.47 10.72 4.02
C PHE A 49 7.08 12.01 4.74
N PHE A 50 7.47 12.16 5.99
CA PHE A 50 7.02 13.29 6.83
C PHE A 50 8.12 14.34 7.07
N GLY A 51 9.37 14.02 6.77
CA GLY A 51 10.52 14.93 6.83
C GLY A 51 10.83 15.46 8.24
N ASP A 52 12.03 16.07 8.40
CA ASP A 52 12.52 16.69 9.65
C ASP A 52 11.70 17.91 10.15
N ARG A 53 10.51 18.17 9.64
CA ARG A 53 9.78 19.43 9.86
C ARG A 53 8.90 19.48 11.10
N TYR A 54 8.85 18.43 11.93
CA TYR A 54 8.00 18.44 13.13
C TYR A 54 8.81 18.57 14.43
N TYR A 55 9.79 19.47 14.47
CA TYR A 55 10.34 19.97 15.73
C TYR A 55 9.63 21.28 16.12
N TYR A 56 8.47 21.16 16.77
CA TYR A 56 7.92 22.23 17.61
C TYR A 56 7.48 21.65 18.94
N GLU A 57 8.09 22.18 20.00
CA GLU A 57 7.76 21.90 21.41
C GLU A 57 6.33 22.32 21.72
N GLN A 58 5.40 21.37 21.75
CA GLN A 58 4.21 21.45 22.62
C GLN A 58 3.73 20.03 22.96
N PRO A 59 3.19 19.78 24.18
CA PRO A 59 2.66 18.48 24.56
C PRO A 59 1.30 18.28 23.90
N GLN A 60 1.27 17.83 22.67
CA GLN A 60 0.06 17.46 21.96
C GLN A 60 0.17 16.01 21.49
N VAL A 61 -0.96 15.31 21.55
CA VAL A 61 -1.15 14.01 20.92
C VAL A 61 -0.75 14.17 19.44
N GLN A 62 0.34 13.54 19.04
CA GLN A 62 0.72 13.53 17.63
C GLN A 62 -0.26 12.62 16.90
N GLN A 63 -0.82 13.11 15.82
CA GLN A 63 -1.71 12.35 14.95
C GLN A 63 -1.01 12.13 13.61
N ALA A 64 -1.03 10.89 13.13
CA ALA A 64 -0.69 10.58 11.75
C ALA A 64 -1.96 10.14 11.00
N THR A 65 -1.95 10.30 9.70
CA THR A 65 -3.07 9.94 8.84
C THR A 65 -2.59 9.13 7.65
N GLY A 66 -3.41 8.17 7.24
CA GLY A 66 -3.21 7.34 6.07
C GLY A 66 -4.55 6.86 5.53
N SER A 67 -4.49 5.90 4.65
CA SER A 67 -5.65 5.25 4.04
C SER A 67 -5.68 3.77 4.37
N GLY A 68 -6.83 3.14 4.15
CA GLY A 68 -7.01 1.69 4.23
C GLY A 68 -7.99 1.21 3.19
N VAL A 69 -8.01 -0.09 2.94
CA VAL A 69 -8.93 -0.75 2.01
C VAL A 69 -9.77 -1.76 2.75
N ILE A 70 -11.09 -1.64 2.67
CA ILE A 70 -12.03 -2.65 3.20
C ILE A 70 -11.97 -3.88 2.30
N ILE A 71 -11.61 -5.03 2.85
CA ILE A 71 -11.44 -6.29 2.13
C ILE A 71 -12.52 -7.32 2.44
N SER A 72 -13.38 -7.05 3.42
CA SER A 72 -14.50 -7.93 3.76
C SER A 72 -15.67 -7.14 4.33
N GLU A 73 -16.87 -7.60 4.07
CA GLU A 73 -18.12 -6.95 4.50
C GLU A 73 -18.28 -6.89 6.03
N ASP A 74 -17.57 -7.75 6.76
CA ASP A 74 -17.56 -7.82 8.22
C ASP A 74 -16.52 -6.92 8.88
N GLY A 75 -15.77 -6.10 8.11
CA GLY A 75 -14.94 -5.02 8.64
C GLY A 75 -13.45 -5.29 8.75
N TYR A 76 -12.89 -6.22 7.99
CA TYR A 76 -11.43 -6.27 7.84
C TYR A 76 -10.93 -5.17 6.90
N VAL A 77 -9.91 -4.46 7.35
CA VAL A 77 -9.28 -3.34 6.63
C VAL A 77 -7.79 -3.59 6.52
N VAL A 78 -7.25 -3.52 5.30
CA VAL A 78 -5.81 -3.57 5.04
C VAL A 78 -5.26 -2.15 4.94
N THR A 79 -4.08 -1.94 5.51
CA THR A 79 -3.30 -0.70 5.40
C THR A 79 -1.81 -1.01 5.39
N ASN A 80 -0.96 0.01 5.36
CA ASN A 80 0.47 -0.17 5.55
C ASN A 80 0.84 -0.26 7.04
N ASN A 81 1.88 -1.05 7.35
CA ASN A 81 2.42 -1.13 8.70
C ASN A 81 2.90 0.23 9.20
N HIS A 82 3.62 0.99 8.38
CA HIS A 82 4.15 2.30 8.77
C HIS A 82 3.06 3.34 9.10
N VAL A 83 1.81 3.16 8.61
CA VAL A 83 0.68 4.05 8.93
C VAL A 83 0.24 3.88 10.38
N ILE A 84 0.36 2.65 10.93
CA ILE A 84 -0.16 2.33 12.27
C ILE A 84 0.94 1.99 13.29
N GLU A 85 2.20 1.95 12.85
CA GLU A 85 3.33 1.59 13.71
C GLU A 85 3.41 2.50 14.93
N SER A 86 3.61 1.90 16.11
CA SER A 86 3.73 2.59 17.40
C SER A 86 2.49 3.41 17.83
N SER A 87 1.35 3.27 17.15
CA SER A 87 0.12 3.94 17.56
C SER A 87 -0.51 3.31 18.80
N ASN A 88 -1.12 4.16 19.66
CA ASN A 88 -1.89 3.71 20.81
C ASN A 88 -3.37 3.48 20.47
N GLU A 89 -3.89 4.29 19.55
CA GLU A 89 -5.28 4.24 19.12
C GLU A 89 -5.34 4.36 17.60
N ILE A 90 -6.20 3.58 16.99
CA ILE A 90 -6.43 3.58 15.54
C ILE A 90 -7.91 3.83 15.30
N LYS A 91 -8.21 4.90 14.57
CA LYS A 91 -9.55 5.28 14.18
C LYS A 91 -9.70 5.15 12.66
N VAL A 92 -10.77 4.51 12.24
CA VAL A 92 -11.13 4.33 10.84
C VAL A 92 -12.39 5.14 10.54
N THR A 93 -12.33 6.01 9.53
CA THR A 93 -13.48 6.76 9.05
C THR A 93 -13.82 6.28 7.63
N LEU A 94 -15.06 5.84 7.46
CA LEU A 94 -15.60 5.35 6.20
C LEU A 94 -15.89 6.50 5.23
N HIS A 95 -16.15 6.15 3.96
CA HIS A 95 -16.53 7.12 2.93
C HIS A 95 -17.81 7.91 3.26
N ASP A 96 -18.73 7.33 4.03
CA ASP A 96 -19.97 7.97 4.50
C ASP A 96 -19.82 8.67 5.86
N ASN A 97 -18.59 8.94 6.30
CA ASN A 97 -18.21 9.59 7.56
C ASN A 97 -18.57 8.83 8.85
N ARG A 98 -18.96 7.56 8.80
CA ARG A 98 -19.04 6.72 9.99
C ARG A 98 -17.64 6.43 10.51
N GLU A 99 -17.48 6.57 11.83
CA GLU A 99 -16.20 6.38 12.50
C GLU A 99 -16.22 5.14 13.38
N TYR A 100 -15.12 4.42 13.40
CA TYR A 100 -14.95 3.20 14.17
C TYR A 100 -13.56 3.17 14.82
N GLU A 101 -13.50 2.70 16.04
CA GLU A 101 -12.24 2.26 16.62
C GLU A 101 -11.83 0.93 15.97
N ALA A 102 -10.58 0.83 15.55
CA ALA A 102 -10.07 -0.36 14.91
C ALA A 102 -9.14 -1.15 15.84
N LYS A 103 -9.30 -2.46 15.83
CA LYS A 103 -8.39 -3.40 16.49
C LYS A 103 -7.32 -3.84 15.52
N LEU A 104 -6.07 -3.84 15.95
CA LEU A 104 -4.96 -4.44 15.22
C LEU A 104 -5.09 -5.96 15.31
N ILE A 105 -5.20 -6.63 14.17
CA ILE A 105 -5.19 -8.09 14.06
C ILE A 105 -3.76 -8.61 13.95
N GLY A 106 -2.93 -7.93 13.16
CA GLY A 106 -1.52 -8.24 13.02
C GLY A 106 -0.84 -7.36 11.99
N THR A 107 0.49 -7.42 12.00
CA THR A 107 1.35 -6.67 11.07
C THR A 107 2.40 -7.55 10.45
N ASP A 108 2.87 -7.14 9.31
CA ASP A 108 4.05 -7.66 8.66
C ASP A 108 4.98 -6.53 8.21
N PRO A 109 5.93 -6.13 9.06
CA PRO A 109 6.88 -5.07 8.73
C PRO A 109 7.73 -5.35 7.49
N SER A 110 7.96 -6.63 7.17
CA SER A 110 8.81 -7.00 6.02
C SER A 110 8.13 -6.85 4.66
N THR A 111 6.81 -6.70 4.61
CA THR A 111 6.04 -6.32 3.42
C THR A 111 5.35 -4.97 3.57
N ASP A 112 5.48 -4.33 4.73
CA ASP A 112 4.78 -3.08 5.08
C ASP A 112 3.24 -3.21 5.03
N ILE A 113 2.68 -4.35 5.47
CA ILE A 113 1.24 -4.59 5.54
C ILE A 113 0.78 -4.71 6.99
N ALA A 114 -0.41 -4.14 7.27
CA ALA A 114 -1.14 -4.33 8.52
C ALA A 114 -2.60 -4.69 8.23
N LEU A 115 -3.17 -5.52 9.11
CA LEU A 115 -4.57 -5.92 9.08
C LEU A 115 -5.29 -5.41 10.31
N LEU A 116 -6.35 -4.65 10.08
CA LEU A 116 -7.22 -4.07 11.10
C LEU A 116 -8.60 -4.72 11.05
N LYS A 117 -9.34 -4.62 12.16
CA LYS A 117 -10.75 -5.03 12.27
C LYS A 117 -11.57 -3.92 12.91
N ILE A 118 -12.63 -3.52 12.23
CA ILE A 118 -13.68 -2.65 12.77
C ILE A 118 -14.97 -3.43 12.99
N GLU A 119 -15.75 -3.06 14.01
CA GLU A 119 -17.03 -3.70 14.34
C GLU A 119 -18.15 -3.08 13.48
N ALA A 120 -18.22 -3.53 12.24
CA ALA A 120 -19.22 -3.10 11.26
C ALA A 120 -19.57 -4.26 10.32
N SER A 121 -20.71 -4.15 9.63
CA SER A 121 -21.19 -5.15 8.69
C SER A 121 -21.84 -4.52 7.46
N GLY A 122 -21.94 -5.30 6.38
CA GLY A 122 -22.51 -4.83 5.11
C GLY A 122 -21.69 -3.73 4.46
N LEU A 123 -20.38 -3.77 4.67
CA LEU A 123 -19.45 -2.77 4.14
C LEU A 123 -19.16 -3.01 2.65
N PRO A 124 -18.95 -1.92 1.86
CA PRO A 124 -18.47 -2.05 0.51
C PRO A 124 -17.03 -2.58 0.50
N THR A 125 -16.74 -3.50 -0.41
CA THR A 125 -15.43 -4.15 -0.55
C THR A 125 -14.94 -4.08 -1.97
N LEU A 126 -13.61 -4.18 -2.18
CA LEU A 126 -13.03 -4.38 -3.50
C LEU A 126 -12.83 -5.87 -3.80
N SER A 127 -13.13 -6.27 -5.02
CA SER A 127 -12.75 -7.60 -5.51
C SER A 127 -11.25 -7.69 -5.68
N TRP A 128 -10.68 -8.86 -5.33
CA TRP A 128 -9.28 -9.15 -5.56
C TRP A 128 -9.00 -9.30 -7.06
N GLY A 129 -8.12 -8.45 -7.58
CA GLY A 129 -7.61 -8.56 -8.94
C GLY A 129 -6.42 -9.52 -9.04
N ASP A 130 -5.73 -9.46 -10.17
CA ASP A 130 -4.55 -10.27 -10.48
C ASP A 130 -3.35 -9.36 -10.78
N SER A 131 -2.49 -9.15 -9.76
CA SER A 131 -1.29 -8.33 -9.90
C SER A 131 -0.18 -9.01 -10.72
N ASP A 132 -0.18 -10.34 -10.77
CA ASP A 132 0.89 -11.10 -11.41
C ASP A 132 0.76 -11.03 -12.93
N ASN A 133 -0.46 -10.94 -13.43
CA ASN A 133 -0.76 -10.82 -14.87
C ASN A 133 -0.89 -9.37 -15.37
N LEU A 134 -0.73 -8.35 -14.52
CA LEU A 134 -0.65 -6.95 -14.96
C LEU A 134 0.46 -6.77 -16.00
N LYS A 135 0.19 -5.97 -17.03
CA LYS A 135 1.14 -5.64 -18.10
C LYS A 135 1.60 -4.20 -17.97
N LEU A 136 2.81 -3.93 -18.41
CA LEU A 136 3.31 -2.56 -18.55
C LEU A 136 2.40 -1.78 -19.50
N GLY A 137 2.06 -0.56 -19.14
CA GLY A 137 1.16 0.29 -19.89
C GLY A 137 -0.33 0.10 -19.57
N GLU A 138 -0.74 -0.89 -18.76
CA GLU A 138 -2.13 -1.01 -18.30
C GLU A 138 -2.50 0.16 -17.38
N TRP A 139 -3.70 0.70 -17.57
CA TRP A 139 -4.24 1.77 -16.74
C TRP A 139 -4.55 1.26 -15.32
N VAL A 140 -4.16 2.08 -14.35
CA VAL A 140 -4.47 1.87 -12.93
C VAL A 140 -4.88 3.18 -12.28
N LEU A 141 -5.66 3.09 -11.20
CA LEU A 141 -6.04 4.22 -10.37
C LEU A 141 -5.48 4.01 -8.97
N ALA A 142 -4.82 5.04 -8.44
CA ALA A 142 -4.45 5.10 -7.03
C ALA A 142 -5.54 5.87 -6.28
N VAL A 143 -6.14 5.22 -5.29
CA VAL A 143 -7.25 5.73 -4.49
C VAL A 143 -6.80 5.82 -3.04
N GLY A 144 -7.00 6.98 -2.43
CA GLY A 144 -6.75 7.22 -1.01
C GLY A 144 -7.83 8.11 -0.41
N ASN A 145 -7.84 8.20 0.93
CA ASN A 145 -8.70 9.12 1.67
C ASN A 145 -7.86 9.95 2.66
N PRO A 146 -6.96 10.80 2.15
CA PRO A 146 -6.18 11.68 3.01
C PRO A 146 -7.07 12.71 3.70
N PHE A 147 -6.76 13.04 4.95
CA PHE A 147 -7.37 14.18 5.68
C PHE A 147 -8.87 14.09 5.95
N ASN A 148 -9.53 12.97 5.71
CA ASN A 148 -10.97 12.76 5.91
C ASN A 148 -11.86 13.83 5.22
N LEU A 149 -11.39 14.42 4.13
CA LEU A 149 -12.14 15.47 3.40
C LEU A 149 -12.98 14.88 2.27
N ASN A 150 -12.43 13.98 1.50
CA ASN A 150 -13.04 13.17 0.44
C ASN A 150 -11.98 12.25 -0.12
N SER A 151 -12.39 11.11 -0.68
CA SER A 151 -11.47 10.21 -1.37
C SER A 151 -10.81 10.90 -2.56
N THR A 152 -9.51 10.72 -2.71
CA THR A 152 -8.72 11.23 -3.83
C THR A 152 -8.43 10.08 -4.79
N VAL A 153 -8.65 10.32 -6.07
CA VAL A 153 -8.36 9.36 -7.14
C VAL A 153 -7.37 9.99 -8.11
N THR A 154 -6.30 9.27 -8.40
CA THR A 154 -5.36 9.64 -9.46
C THR A 154 -5.21 8.47 -10.43
N ALA A 155 -4.93 8.75 -11.71
CA ALA A 155 -4.78 7.73 -12.73
C ALA A 155 -3.39 7.77 -13.33
N GLY A 156 -2.91 6.61 -13.73
CA GLY A 156 -1.65 6.40 -14.40
C GLY A 156 -1.58 5.01 -15.01
N ILE A 157 -0.40 4.57 -15.35
CA ILE A 157 -0.16 3.24 -15.91
C ILE A 157 0.75 2.39 -15.03
N VAL A 158 0.76 1.10 -15.24
CA VAL A 158 1.81 0.21 -14.71
C VAL A 158 3.11 0.54 -15.44
N SER A 159 4.04 1.22 -14.75
CA SER A 159 5.33 1.66 -15.32
C SER A 159 6.41 0.57 -15.22
N ALA A 160 6.38 -0.23 -14.15
CA ALA A 160 7.28 -1.37 -13.94
C ALA A 160 6.67 -2.36 -12.95
N LYS A 161 7.24 -3.55 -12.86
CA LYS A 161 6.88 -4.61 -11.90
C LYS A 161 8.13 -5.14 -11.21
N ALA A 162 7.94 -5.78 -10.05
CA ALA A 162 9.00 -6.41 -9.26
C ALA A 162 10.15 -5.44 -8.91
N ARG A 163 9.82 -4.19 -8.56
CA ARG A 163 10.82 -3.19 -8.15
C ARG A 163 11.19 -3.37 -6.68
N GLY A 164 12.49 -3.51 -6.41
CA GLY A 164 13.07 -3.30 -5.10
C GLY A 164 13.69 -1.89 -5.07
N ILE A 165 13.38 -1.10 -4.07
CA ILE A 165 13.84 0.28 -3.91
C ILE A 165 14.56 0.51 -2.59
N GLY A 166 14.69 -0.54 -1.76
CA GLY A 166 15.50 -0.53 -0.53
C GLY A 166 14.93 0.35 0.59
N ILE A 167 13.59 0.46 0.67
CA ILE A 167 12.92 1.31 1.68
C ILE A 167 12.38 0.52 2.86
N ILE A 168 12.08 -0.77 2.69
CA ILE A 168 11.61 -1.60 3.79
C ILE A 168 12.79 -2.01 4.66
N SER A 169 12.75 -1.59 5.92
CA SER A 169 13.77 -1.92 6.91
C SER A 169 13.55 -3.33 7.48
N GLY A 170 14.63 -4.03 7.86
CA GLY A 170 14.54 -5.34 8.53
C GLY A 170 15.53 -6.37 7.99
N GLN A 171 15.53 -7.57 8.60
CA GLN A 171 16.49 -8.61 8.23
C GLN A 171 16.16 -9.30 6.89
N MET A 172 14.91 -9.28 6.46
CA MET A 172 14.45 -9.93 5.21
C MET A 172 13.30 -9.15 4.58
N PRO A 173 13.57 -7.93 4.04
CA PRO A 173 12.53 -7.14 3.39
C PRO A 173 12.04 -7.85 2.11
N ILE A 174 10.74 -7.80 1.87
CA ILE A 174 10.13 -8.32 0.65
C ILE A 174 9.66 -7.14 -0.17
N GLU A 175 10.48 -6.75 -1.11
CA GLU A 175 10.19 -5.68 -2.05
C GLU A 175 9.99 -6.25 -3.45
N SER A 176 8.76 -6.19 -3.94
CA SER A 176 8.39 -6.59 -5.30
C SER A 176 7.31 -5.64 -5.82
N PHE A 177 7.55 -4.34 -5.70
CA PHE A 177 6.54 -3.32 -5.94
C PHE A 177 6.08 -3.25 -7.40
N ILE A 178 4.80 -2.90 -7.57
CA ILE A 178 4.26 -2.32 -8.80
C ILE A 178 4.65 -0.84 -8.80
N GLN A 179 5.35 -0.39 -9.84
CA GLN A 179 5.62 1.02 -10.08
C GLN A 179 4.54 1.59 -10.97
N THR A 180 4.04 2.77 -10.63
CA THR A 180 3.06 3.53 -11.44
C THR A 180 3.39 5.02 -11.44
N ASP A 181 2.93 5.74 -12.46
CA ASP A 181 2.94 7.21 -12.52
C ASP A 181 1.60 7.83 -12.06
N ALA A 182 0.65 7.02 -11.59
CA ALA A 182 -0.47 7.53 -10.81
C ALA A 182 0.05 8.23 -9.55
N ALA A 183 -0.35 9.49 -9.33
CA ALA A 183 0.21 10.30 -8.26
C ALA A 183 -0.22 9.78 -6.88
N VAL A 184 0.74 9.34 -6.08
CA VAL A 184 0.57 9.02 -4.66
C VAL A 184 1.26 10.11 -3.85
N ASN A 185 0.56 10.66 -2.86
CA ASN A 185 1.07 11.67 -1.93
C ASN A 185 0.86 11.20 -0.48
N PRO A 186 1.51 11.82 0.52
CA PRO A 186 1.27 11.53 1.92
C PRO A 186 -0.24 11.53 2.25
N GLY A 187 -0.68 10.46 2.93
CA GLY A 187 -2.10 10.20 3.22
C GLY A 187 -2.75 9.18 2.28
N ASN A 188 -2.23 8.94 1.06
CA ASN A 188 -2.69 7.88 0.18
C ASN A 188 -2.08 6.51 0.52
N SER A 189 -1.03 6.46 1.36
CA SER A 189 -0.42 5.21 1.85
C SER A 189 -1.46 4.34 2.54
N GLY A 190 -1.47 3.05 2.24
CA GLY A 190 -2.48 2.08 2.67
C GLY A 190 -3.75 2.06 1.82
N GLY A 191 -3.93 3.00 0.90
CA GLY A 191 -5.05 3.04 -0.04
C GLY A 191 -4.91 2.04 -1.18
N ALA A 192 -5.92 1.99 -2.05
CA ALA A 192 -6.01 1.02 -3.13
C ALA A 192 -5.25 1.46 -4.38
N LEU A 193 -4.58 0.51 -5.05
CA LEU A 193 -4.29 0.56 -6.47
C LEU A 193 -5.26 -0.39 -7.16
N VAL A 194 -6.09 0.12 -8.08
CA VAL A 194 -7.10 -0.67 -8.79
C VAL A 194 -6.89 -0.63 -10.29
N ASN A 195 -7.35 -1.67 -10.98
CA ASN A 195 -7.39 -1.68 -12.44
C ASN A 195 -8.65 -0.96 -12.97
N THR A 196 -8.81 -0.91 -14.29
CA THR A 196 -9.95 -0.25 -14.95
C THR A 196 -11.33 -0.88 -14.67
N LYS A 197 -11.34 -2.10 -14.08
CA LYS A 197 -12.56 -2.77 -13.64
C LYS A 197 -12.91 -2.49 -12.18
N GLY A 198 -12.07 -1.72 -11.45
CA GLY A 198 -12.21 -1.49 -10.02
C GLY A 198 -11.74 -2.65 -9.15
N GLU A 199 -11.00 -3.62 -9.71
CA GLU A 199 -10.42 -4.73 -8.94
C GLU A 199 -9.12 -4.27 -8.26
N LEU A 200 -8.92 -4.66 -7.00
CA LEU A 200 -7.73 -4.34 -6.22
C LEU A 200 -6.52 -5.09 -6.76
N VAL A 201 -5.52 -4.38 -7.25
CA VAL A 201 -4.27 -4.95 -7.78
C VAL A 201 -3.05 -4.65 -6.92
N GLY A 202 -3.18 -3.71 -5.96
CA GLY A 202 -2.11 -3.42 -5.00
C GLY A 202 -2.57 -2.49 -3.88
N ILE A 203 -1.69 -2.34 -2.88
CA ILE A 203 -1.83 -1.35 -1.81
C ILE A 203 -0.77 -0.28 -2.01
N ASN A 204 -1.20 0.98 -2.15
CA ASN A 204 -0.30 2.13 -2.29
C ASN A 204 0.58 2.23 -1.05
N THR A 205 1.91 2.38 -1.22
CA THR A 205 2.81 2.40 -0.06
C THR A 205 3.81 3.54 -0.10
N ALA A 206 4.48 3.78 -1.22
CA ALA A 206 5.64 4.66 -1.26
C ALA A 206 5.68 5.51 -2.52
N ILE A 207 6.50 6.57 -2.45
CA ILE A 207 6.96 7.36 -3.59
C ILE A 207 8.49 7.39 -3.59
N ALA A 208 9.15 7.34 -4.74
CA ALA A 208 10.56 7.70 -4.82
C ALA A 208 10.65 9.22 -4.96
N SER A 209 10.95 9.91 -3.87
CA SER A 209 11.03 11.37 -3.86
C SER A 209 12.10 11.85 -2.88
N ARG A 210 12.87 12.84 -3.29
CA ARG A 210 13.87 13.53 -2.42
C ARG A 210 13.25 14.66 -1.62
N THR A 211 12.02 15.06 -1.93
CA THR A 211 11.31 16.19 -1.32
C THR A 211 10.09 15.78 -0.51
N GLY A 212 9.76 14.47 -0.46
CA GLY A 212 8.54 13.96 0.17
C GLY A 212 7.26 14.18 -0.64
N SER A 213 7.37 14.72 -1.88
CA SER A 213 6.23 14.93 -2.77
C SER A 213 6.37 14.06 -4.02
N TYR A 214 5.24 13.72 -4.65
CA TYR A 214 5.21 12.96 -5.90
C TYR A 214 6.14 13.57 -6.97
N SER A 215 6.95 12.73 -7.59
CA SER A 215 7.94 13.09 -8.61
C SER A 215 7.91 12.17 -9.84
N GLY A 216 6.78 11.52 -10.11
CA GLY A 216 6.61 10.62 -11.24
C GLY A 216 6.81 9.13 -10.90
N TYR A 217 7.11 8.80 -9.65
CA TYR A 217 7.37 7.42 -9.22
C TYR A 217 6.57 7.10 -7.96
N SER A 218 5.54 6.31 -8.13
CA SER A 218 4.75 5.74 -7.02
C SER A 218 4.89 4.23 -7.02
N PHE A 219 4.72 3.63 -5.84
CA PHE A 219 4.88 2.20 -5.62
C PHE A 219 3.71 1.63 -4.84
N ALA A 220 3.29 0.43 -5.22
CA ALA A 220 2.26 -0.32 -4.54
C ALA A 220 2.70 -1.77 -4.30
N ILE A 221 2.30 -2.32 -3.17
CA ILE A 221 2.51 -3.73 -2.82
C ILE A 221 1.52 -4.56 -3.65
N PRO A 222 1.99 -5.54 -4.45
CA PRO A 222 1.12 -6.37 -5.28
C PRO A 222 0.06 -7.11 -4.45
N VAL A 223 -1.14 -7.23 -5.00
CA VAL A 223 -2.25 -7.89 -4.30
C VAL A 223 -1.99 -9.37 -4.03
N SER A 224 -1.17 -10.05 -4.82
CA SER A 224 -0.75 -11.44 -4.56
C SER A 224 0.00 -11.58 -3.22
N ILE A 225 0.87 -10.62 -2.89
CA ILE A 225 1.55 -10.54 -1.59
C ILE A 225 0.55 -10.17 -0.49
N VAL A 226 -0.27 -9.14 -0.71
CA VAL A 226 -1.27 -8.66 0.27
C VAL A 226 -2.20 -9.78 0.70
N ARG A 227 -2.75 -10.55 -0.26
CA ARG A 227 -3.66 -11.66 0.01
C ARG A 227 -3.02 -12.71 0.92
N LYS A 228 -1.79 -13.14 0.60
CA LYS A 228 -1.06 -14.12 1.41
C LYS A 228 -0.86 -13.63 2.85
N VAL A 229 -0.40 -12.37 3.00
CA VAL A 229 -0.18 -11.76 4.32
C VAL A 229 -1.50 -11.69 5.10
N VAL A 230 -2.58 -11.22 4.48
CA VAL A 230 -3.90 -11.11 5.12
C VAL A 230 -4.42 -12.47 5.57
N GLU A 231 -4.33 -13.51 4.73
CA GLU A 231 -4.77 -14.87 5.06
C GLU A 231 -4.00 -15.40 6.28
N ASP A 232 -2.68 -15.24 6.31
CA ASP A 232 -1.86 -15.67 7.44
C ASP A 232 -2.18 -14.89 8.72
N LEU A 233 -2.27 -13.56 8.63
CA LEU A 233 -2.59 -12.73 9.79
C LEU A 233 -3.98 -13.06 10.37
N LYS A 234 -4.98 -13.36 9.53
CA LYS A 234 -6.30 -13.81 9.98
C LYS A 234 -6.26 -15.16 10.66
N GLN A 235 -5.47 -16.09 10.16
CA GLN A 235 -5.46 -17.47 10.62
C GLN A 235 -4.52 -17.69 11.82
N PHE A 236 -3.34 -17.07 11.80
CA PHE A 236 -2.26 -17.36 12.74
C PHE A 236 -1.86 -16.13 13.60
N GLY A 237 -2.31 -14.92 13.25
CA GLY A 237 -1.87 -13.69 13.89
C GLY A 237 -0.48 -13.21 13.45
N GLU A 238 0.24 -14.03 12.69
CA GLU A 238 1.58 -13.75 12.15
C GLU A 238 1.75 -14.40 10.77
N VAL A 239 2.68 -13.86 9.97
CA VAL A 239 2.92 -14.36 8.61
C VAL A 239 3.81 -15.59 8.63
N GLN A 240 3.35 -16.67 8.02
CA GLN A 240 4.08 -17.93 7.89
C GLN A 240 5.02 -17.87 6.68
N ARG A 241 6.33 -17.99 6.92
CA ARG A 241 7.36 -17.97 5.87
C ARG A 241 8.30 -19.16 5.97
N ALA A 242 8.53 -19.80 4.83
CA ALA A 242 9.62 -20.76 4.67
C ALA A 242 10.87 -20.02 4.21
N LEU A 243 12.02 -20.37 4.79
CA LEU A 243 13.33 -19.87 4.36
C LEU A 243 14.02 -20.92 3.49
N LEU A 244 14.41 -20.51 2.31
CA LEU A 244 15.26 -21.32 1.45
C LEU A 244 16.70 -20.82 1.57
N GLY A 245 17.58 -21.64 2.16
CA GLY A 245 19.00 -21.30 2.39
C GLY A 245 19.82 -21.42 1.11
N VAL A 246 19.59 -20.49 0.15
CA VAL A 246 20.30 -20.44 -1.14
C VAL A 246 20.97 -19.09 -1.36
N ASN A 247 22.12 -19.11 -2.02
CA ASN A 247 22.76 -17.90 -2.55
C ASN A 247 22.36 -17.71 -4.01
N ILE A 248 21.73 -16.59 -4.33
CA ILE A 248 21.32 -16.25 -5.69
C ILE A 248 22.31 -15.22 -6.25
N LYS A 249 22.82 -15.48 -7.45
CA LYS A 249 23.64 -14.52 -8.20
C LYS A 249 23.00 -14.26 -9.55
N THR A 250 23.00 -12.99 -9.98
CA THR A 250 22.60 -12.65 -11.34
C THR A 250 23.64 -13.23 -12.32
N VAL A 251 23.17 -14.00 -13.28
CA VAL A 251 24.03 -14.54 -14.34
C VAL A 251 24.40 -13.41 -15.30
N ASN A 252 25.64 -12.99 -15.26
CA ASN A 252 26.22 -12.08 -16.26
C ASN A 252 26.92 -12.88 -17.36
N ALA A 253 27.40 -12.21 -18.40
CA ALA A 253 28.07 -12.85 -19.55
C ALA A 253 29.33 -13.65 -19.18
N GLU A 254 30.02 -13.30 -18.10
CA GLU A 254 31.21 -14.00 -17.61
C GLU A 254 30.79 -15.30 -16.89
N LEU A 255 29.81 -15.19 -15.99
CA LEU A 255 29.30 -16.35 -15.26
C LEU A 255 28.59 -17.35 -16.18
N ALA A 256 27.91 -16.87 -17.24
CA ALA A 256 27.31 -17.75 -18.24
C ALA A 256 28.33 -18.58 -18.98
N LYS A 257 29.56 -18.10 -19.21
CA LYS A 257 30.65 -18.86 -19.85
C LYS A 257 31.29 -19.90 -18.93
N GLU A 258 31.15 -19.74 -17.62
CA GLU A 258 31.69 -20.70 -16.63
C GLU A 258 30.81 -21.93 -16.47
N PHE A 259 29.52 -21.81 -16.80
CA PHE A 259 28.51 -22.87 -16.65
C PHE A 259 28.08 -23.54 -17.96
N ASN A 260 28.72 -23.24 -19.10
CA ASN A 260 28.51 -23.92 -20.38
C ASN A 260 29.54 -25.02 -20.61
#